data_6623b41f338fd973a4300483882580b2
#
_entry.id   6623b41f338fd973a4300483882580b2
#
_cell.length_a   1.000
_cell.length_b   1.000
_cell.length_c   1.000
_cell.angle_alpha   90.00
_cell.angle_beta   90.00
_cell.angle_gamma   90.00
#
_symmetry.space_group_name_H-M   'P 1'
#
loop_
_entity.id
_entity.type
_entity.pdbx_description
1 polymer ?
#
loop_
_entity_poly.entity_id
_entity_poly.type
_entity_poly.pdbx_seq_one_letter_code
_entity_poly.pdbx_strand_id
1 'polypeptide(L)'
;MFHNIRHDLAAHRGNWAAQGFWALLVYRFGRWRYTIRPGLLRKPFSLLYKVAFKLVQIITGIELPCEVPVGKRFVIEHSGGIVISGFARFGDDCRIRNGVVVGLARAEEPCAPQIGNDVDIGAGAVLLGNIRIGNHVRIGANAVVVCDVPDNSIAVGVPAVIKPRRPRPPESLSSSPVAPGTNPG
;
A
#
# COMPACT_ATOMS: atom_id res chain seq x y z
N MET A 1 12.37 5.08 13.36
CA MET A 1 12.16 5.79 12.08
C MET A 1 13.14 5.35 11.01
N PHE A 2 14.44 5.60 11.13
CA PHE A 2 15.46 5.31 10.10
C PHE A 2 15.52 3.84 9.65
N HIS A 3 15.34 2.91 10.57
CA HIS A 3 15.30 1.48 10.25
C HIS A 3 14.21 1.14 9.23
N ASN A 4 12.98 1.63 9.42
CA ASN A 4 11.89 1.38 8.50
C ASN A 4 12.09 2.05 7.13
N ILE A 5 12.67 3.26 7.09
CA ILE A 5 12.98 3.97 5.84
C ILE A 5 13.96 3.16 4.98
N ARG A 6 14.99 2.56 5.60
CA ARG A 6 15.94 1.69 4.87
C ARG A 6 15.25 0.45 4.30
N HIS A 7 14.33 -0.15 5.03
CA HIS A 7 13.54 -1.29 4.55
C HIS A 7 12.60 -0.89 3.42
N ASP A 8 11.94 0.27 3.54
CA ASP A 8 11.05 0.77 2.50
C ASP A 8 11.83 1.13 1.22
N LEU A 9 13.03 1.73 1.34
CA LEU A 9 13.90 2.02 0.19
C LEU A 9 14.39 0.72 -0.48
N ALA A 10 14.80 -0.27 0.29
CA ALA A 10 15.21 -1.57 -0.25
C ALA A 10 14.04 -2.27 -0.98
N ALA A 11 12.81 -2.19 -0.44
CA ALA A 11 11.62 -2.71 -1.08
C ALA A 11 11.27 -2.00 -2.40
N HIS A 12 11.62 -0.70 -2.51
CA HIS A 12 11.56 0.07 -3.76
C HIS A 12 12.80 -0.13 -4.66
N ARG A 13 13.58 -1.20 -4.46
CA ARG A 13 14.78 -1.54 -5.24
C ARG A 13 15.85 -0.44 -5.22
N GLY A 14 15.96 0.32 -4.12
CA GLY A 14 16.89 1.43 -3.98
C GLY A 14 16.51 2.69 -4.78
N ASN A 15 15.35 2.71 -5.43
CA ASN A 15 14.91 3.86 -6.21
C ASN A 15 14.39 4.98 -5.28
N TRP A 16 15.30 5.88 -4.90
CA TRP A 16 14.98 7.03 -4.08
C TRP A 16 14.08 8.07 -4.80
N ALA A 17 14.03 8.05 -6.14
CA ALA A 17 13.19 8.94 -6.94
C ALA A 17 11.74 8.43 -7.07
N ALA A 18 11.42 7.22 -6.60
CA ALA A 18 10.08 6.68 -6.66
C ALA A 18 9.10 7.54 -5.84
N GLN A 19 8.02 7.99 -6.47
CA GLN A 19 7.01 8.84 -5.81
C GLN A 19 6.37 8.15 -4.60
N GLY A 20 6.15 6.84 -4.69
CA GLY A 20 5.66 6.03 -3.57
C GLY A 20 6.62 6.04 -2.37
N PHE A 21 7.93 6.03 -2.61
CA PHE A 21 8.92 6.16 -1.54
C PHE A 21 8.87 7.53 -0.86
N TRP A 22 8.66 8.62 -1.61
CA TRP A 22 8.50 9.97 -1.04
C TRP A 22 7.27 10.06 -0.13
N ALA A 23 6.15 9.48 -0.57
CA ALA A 23 4.95 9.41 0.27
C ALA A 23 5.22 8.66 1.59
N LEU A 24 5.93 7.53 1.53
CA LEU A 24 6.33 6.77 2.72
C LEU A 24 7.32 7.54 3.60
N LEU A 25 8.24 8.30 3.03
CA LEU A 25 9.17 9.13 3.80
C LEU A 25 8.42 10.16 4.65
N VAL A 26 7.48 10.88 4.04
CA VAL A 26 6.63 11.85 4.73
C VAL A 26 5.73 11.16 5.76
N TYR A 27 5.16 10.01 5.43
CA TYR A 27 4.40 9.17 6.35
C TYR A 27 5.24 8.76 7.58
N ARG A 28 6.46 8.22 7.37
CA ARG A 28 7.36 7.80 8.47
C ARG A 28 7.79 9.00 9.34
N PHE A 29 8.02 10.17 8.73
CA PHE A 29 8.26 11.41 9.46
C PHE A 29 7.05 11.80 10.33
N GLY A 30 5.84 11.71 9.77
CA GLY A 30 4.60 11.95 10.50
C GLY A 30 4.43 11.02 11.72
N ARG A 31 4.76 9.75 11.56
CA ARG A 31 4.76 8.77 12.68
C ARG A 31 5.81 9.10 13.73
N TRP A 32 7.02 9.44 13.31
CA TRP A 32 8.12 9.76 14.22
C TRP A 32 7.81 10.96 15.11
N ARG A 33 7.16 12.00 14.61
CA ARG A 33 6.84 13.20 15.40
C ARG A 33 6.05 12.89 16.67
N TYR A 34 5.28 11.81 16.70
CA TYR A 34 4.54 11.38 17.89
C TYR A 34 5.45 10.85 19.01
N THR A 35 6.71 10.53 18.73
CA THR A 35 7.69 10.15 19.75
C THR A 35 8.21 11.35 20.53
N ILE A 36 8.00 12.57 20.05
CA ILE A 36 8.39 13.81 20.71
C ILE A 36 7.38 14.10 21.83
N ARG A 37 7.78 13.83 23.08
CA ARG A 37 6.90 13.93 24.25
C ARG A 37 6.50 15.35 24.63
N PRO A 38 7.39 16.39 24.65
CA PRO A 38 6.95 17.76 24.91
C PRO A 38 6.05 18.26 23.77
N GLY A 39 4.74 18.44 24.05
CA GLY A 39 3.77 18.84 23.05
C GLY A 39 4.12 20.16 22.35
N LEU A 40 4.74 21.09 23.08
CA LEU A 40 5.19 22.37 22.54
C LEU A 40 6.29 22.18 21.48
N LEU A 41 7.28 21.33 21.73
CA LEU A 41 8.35 21.01 20.77
C LEU A 41 7.83 20.24 19.54
N ARG A 42 6.71 19.53 19.67
CA ARG A 42 6.09 18.80 18.55
C ARG A 42 5.35 19.72 17.57
N LYS A 43 4.91 20.91 18.00
CA LYS A 43 4.11 21.82 17.15
C LYS A 43 4.79 22.16 15.82
N PRO A 44 6.05 22.60 15.76
CA PRO A 44 6.72 22.94 14.50
C PRO A 44 6.85 21.73 13.56
N PHE A 45 7.16 20.53 14.11
CA PHE A 45 7.22 19.30 13.31
C PHE A 45 5.84 18.88 12.79
N SER A 46 4.77 19.19 13.54
CA SER A 46 3.40 18.92 13.09
C SER A 46 2.99 19.85 11.95
N LEU A 47 3.40 21.11 11.99
CA LEU A 47 3.17 22.04 10.88
C LEU A 47 3.96 21.60 9.63
N LEU A 48 5.24 21.27 9.80
CA LEU A 48 6.09 20.78 8.70
C LEU A 48 5.48 19.51 8.07
N TYR A 49 5.03 18.55 8.89
CA TYR A 49 4.36 17.34 8.39
C TYR A 49 3.11 17.69 7.58
N LYS A 50 2.24 18.59 8.07
CA LYS A 50 1.01 18.98 7.35
C LYS A 50 1.34 19.58 5.98
N VAL A 51 2.33 20.44 5.90
CA VAL A 51 2.78 21.05 4.64
C VAL A 51 3.36 19.97 3.71
N ALA A 52 4.30 19.15 4.20
CA ALA A 52 4.91 18.08 3.41
C ALA A 52 3.87 17.05 2.93
N PHE A 53 2.93 16.65 3.79
CA PHE A 53 1.84 15.75 3.43
C PHE A 53 0.96 16.33 2.31
N LYS A 54 0.59 17.62 2.43
CA LYS A 54 -0.23 18.29 1.41
C LYS A 54 0.50 18.42 0.08
N LEU A 55 1.79 18.72 0.10
CA LEU A 55 2.61 18.79 -1.11
C LEU A 55 2.72 17.41 -1.79
N VAL A 56 3.01 16.37 -1.03
CA VAL A 56 3.06 14.99 -1.56
C VAL A 56 1.70 14.59 -2.13
N GLN A 57 0.61 14.87 -1.43
CA GLN A 57 -0.75 14.60 -1.92
C GLN A 57 -1.02 15.28 -3.27
N ILE A 58 -0.67 16.57 -3.40
CA ILE A 58 -0.87 17.33 -4.65
C ILE A 58 0.00 16.80 -5.80
N ILE A 59 1.28 16.51 -5.52
CA ILE A 59 2.25 16.12 -6.55
C ILE A 59 2.04 14.67 -6.99
N THR A 60 1.72 13.77 -6.05
CA THR A 60 1.71 12.32 -6.32
C THR A 60 0.31 11.73 -6.39
N GLY A 61 -0.73 12.43 -5.92
CA GLY A 61 -2.07 11.88 -5.76
C GLY A 61 -2.15 10.74 -4.74
N ILE A 62 -1.22 10.69 -3.76
CA ILE A 62 -1.19 9.66 -2.71
C ILE A 62 -1.65 10.28 -1.40
N GLU A 63 -2.73 9.75 -0.85
CA GLU A 63 -3.25 10.10 0.47
C GLU A 63 -3.04 8.92 1.43
N LEU A 64 -1.94 8.95 2.18
CA LEU A 64 -1.60 7.99 3.22
C LEU A 64 -1.36 8.73 4.55
N PRO A 65 -2.41 8.91 5.38
CA PRO A 65 -2.27 9.59 6.66
C PRO A 65 -1.32 8.86 7.61
N CYS A 66 -0.56 9.61 8.41
CA CYS A 66 0.39 9.00 9.35
C CYS A 66 -0.28 8.27 10.51
N GLU A 67 -1.57 8.38 10.67
CA GLU A 67 -2.39 7.67 11.66
C GLU A 67 -2.53 6.18 11.30
N VAL A 68 -2.50 5.83 10.02
CA VAL A 68 -2.60 4.46 9.52
C VAL A 68 -1.41 3.63 10.01
N PRO A 69 -1.62 2.53 10.76
CA PRO A 69 -0.54 1.60 11.04
C PRO A 69 -0.11 0.87 9.76
N VAL A 70 1.14 1.08 9.35
CA VAL A 70 1.73 0.41 8.18
C VAL A 70 2.99 -0.32 8.62
N GLY A 71 3.09 -1.59 8.28
CA GLY A 71 4.21 -2.46 8.59
C GLY A 71 5.51 -2.09 7.87
N LYS A 72 6.45 -3.02 7.82
CA LYS A 72 7.75 -2.89 7.15
C LYS A 72 7.63 -3.29 5.69
N ARG A 73 8.58 -2.82 4.86
CA ARG A 73 8.68 -3.18 3.44
C ARG A 73 7.40 -2.93 2.65
N PHE A 74 6.70 -1.84 3.03
CA PHE A 74 5.52 -1.40 2.31
C PHE A 74 5.92 -0.77 0.98
N VAL A 75 5.26 -1.16 -0.11
CA VAL A 75 5.58 -0.68 -1.46
C VAL A 75 4.39 0.01 -2.08
N ILE A 76 4.58 1.22 -2.56
CA ILE A 76 3.63 1.93 -3.40
C ILE A 76 4.20 1.96 -4.82
N GLU A 77 3.67 1.09 -5.69
CA GLU A 77 4.01 1.06 -7.11
C GLU A 77 3.08 1.99 -7.87
N HIS A 78 3.67 2.92 -8.58
CA HIS A 78 2.96 3.96 -9.31
C HIS A 78 2.15 4.90 -8.40
N SER A 79 2.13 6.16 -8.75
CA SER A 79 1.39 7.20 -8.05
C SER A 79 0.04 7.45 -8.74
N GLY A 80 -0.81 8.23 -8.07
CA GLY A 80 -2.10 8.70 -8.61
C GLY A 80 -3.31 7.97 -8.04
N GLY A 81 -4.23 8.75 -7.46
CA GLY A 81 -5.53 8.28 -7.02
C GLY A 81 -5.54 7.30 -5.86
N ILE A 82 -4.45 7.23 -5.07
CA ILE A 82 -4.41 6.35 -3.88
C ILE A 82 -5.02 7.09 -2.71
N VAL A 83 -6.05 6.50 -2.10
CA VAL A 83 -6.73 7.05 -0.93
C VAL A 83 -6.84 5.99 0.16
N ILE A 84 -6.20 6.24 1.29
CA ILE A 84 -6.21 5.34 2.44
C ILE A 84 -6.86 6.03 3.63
N SER A 85 -7.93 5.45 4.16
CA SER A 85 -8.59 5.93 5.37
C SER A 85 -7.68 5.79 6.59
N GLY A 86 -7.71 6.78 7.49
CA GLY A 86 -6.99 6.76 8.76
C GLY A 86 -7.33 5.58 9.68
N PHE A 87 -8.44 4.90 9.46
CA PHE A 87 -8.89 3.72 10.22
C PHE A 87 -8.36 2.40 9.66
N ALA A 88 -7.76 2.40 8.45
CA ALA A 88 -7.17 1.21 7.85
C ALA A 88 -5.89 0.77 8.58
N ARG A 89 -5.52 -0.49 8.40
CA ARG A 89 -4.27 -1.05 8.93
C ARG A 89 -3.64 -1.98 7.90
N PHE A 90 -2.32 -1.94 7.80
CA PHE A 90 -1.54 -2.83 6.93
C PHE A 90 -0.47 -3.55 7.73
N GLY A 91 -0.30 -4.83 7.45
CA GLY A 91 0.81 -5.65 7.93
C GLY A 91 2.12 -5.38 7.18
N ASP A 92 3.06 -6.29 7.34
CA ASP A 92 4.36 -6.26 6.66
C ASP A 92 4.25 -6.73 5.21
N ASP A 93 5.21 -6.31 4.36
CA ASP A 93 5.35 -6.78 2.98
C ASP A 93 4.15 -6.49 2.05
N CYS A 94 3.35 -5.51 2.39
CA CYS A 94 2.22 -5.14 1.56
C CYS A 94 2.64 -4.28 0.38
N ARG A 95 1.93 -4.46 -0.73
CA ARG A 95 2.12 -3.70 -1.97
C ARG A 95 0.80 -3.16 -2.47
N ILE A 96 0.78 -1.89 -2.85
CA ILE A 96 -0.38 -1.23 -3.46
C ILE A 96 0.02 -0.51 -4.74
N ARG A 97 -0.94 -0.30 -5.62
CA ARG A 97 -0.75 0.39 -6.91
C ARG A 97 -1.65 1.61 -7.03
N ASN A 98 -1.47 2.35 -8.11
CA ASN A 98 -2.28 3.52 -8.42
C ASN A 98 -3.79 3.21 -8.37
N GLY A 99 -4.58 4.21 -7.99
CA GLY A 99 -6.04 4.12 -7.94
C GLY A 99 -6.60 3.24 -6.81
N VAL A 100 -5.75 2.70 -5.91
CA VAL A 100 -6.22 1.88 -4.79
C VAL A 100 -6.93 2.75 -3.76
N VAL A 101 -8.15 2.36 -3.40
CA VAL A 101 -8.94 2.97 -2.35
C VAL A 101 -9.15 1.97 -1.21
N VAL A 102 -8.78 2.36 0.02
CA VAL A 102 -9.04 1.59 1.23
C VAL A 102 -9.78 2.49 2.21
N GLY A 103 -11.06 2.24 2.42
CA GLY A 103 -11.90 3.18 3.12
C GLY A 103 -13.08 2.59 3.89
N LEU A 104 -13.90 3.50 4.37
CA LEU A 104 -15.15 3.19 5.05
C LEU A 104 -16.22 2.76 4.03
N ALA A 105 -17.11 1.86 4.42
CA ALA A 105 -18.31 1.58 3.61
C ALA A 105 -19.37 2.68 3.79
N ARG A 106 -19.43 3.27 5.00
CA ARG A 106 -20.36 4.36 5.36
C ARG A 106 -19.62 5.36 6.24
N ALA A 107 -19.96 6.65 6.11
CA ALA A 107 -19.32 7.73 6.88
C ALA A 107 -19.58 7.61 8.39
N GLU A 108 -20.73 7.08 8.77
CA GLU A 108 -21.18 6.93 10.15
C GLU A 108 -20.47 5.76 10.88
N GLU A 109 -19.87 4.84 10.14
CA GLU A 109 -19.16 3.68 10.67
C GLU A 109 -17.65 3.89 10.48
N PRO A 110 -16.89 4.38 11.50
CA PRO A 110 -15.48 4.70 11.36
C PRO A 110 -14.62 3.41 11.37
N CYS A 111 -14.93 2.47 10.51
CA CYS A 111 -14.26 1.19 10.35
C CYS A 111 -13.73 1.06 8.93
N ALA A 112 -12.50 0.61 8.80
CA ALA A 112 -11.85 0.39 7.50
C ALA A 112 -11.11 -0.96 7.50
N PRO A 113 -10.72 -1.48 6.33
CA PRO A 113 -10.10 -2.78 6.18
C PRO A 113 -8.86 -2.97 7.06
N GLN A 114 -8.77 -4.16 7.68
CA GLN A 114 -7.59 -4.63 8.40
C GLN A 114 -6.86 -5.63 7.50
N ILE A 115 -5.69 -5.24 7.01
CA ILE A 115 -4.96 -5.97 5.98
C ILE A 115 -3.76 -6.66 6.63
N GLY A 116 -3.62 -7.96 6.40
CA GLY A 116 -2.56 -8.82 6.91
C GLY A 116 -1.20 -8.59 6.23
N ASN A 117 -0.34 -9.60 6.30
CA ASN A 117 1.01 -9.54 5.74
C ASN A 117 1.06 -10.10 4.32
N ASP A 118 2.04 -9.66 3.54
CA ASP A 118 2.28 -10.11 2.15
C ASP A 118 1.00 -10.01 1.29
N VAL A 119 0.33 -8.85 1.37
CA VAL A 119 -0.87 -8.57 0.57
C VAL A 119 -0.50 -7.70 -0.63
N ASP A 120 -0.86 -8.17 -1.82
CA ASP A 120 -0.62 -7.47 -3.09
C ASP A 120 -1.95 -6.94 -3.64
N ILE A 121 -2.11 -5.62 -3.69
CA ILE A 121 -3.35 -4.97 -4.10
C ILE A 121 -3.17 -4.36 -5.50
N GLY A 122 -3.93 -4.89 -6.45
CA GLY A 122 -3.91 -4.47 -7.85
C GLY A 122 -4.38 -3.04 -8.06
N ALA A 123 -3.98 -2.46 -9.19
CA ALA A 123 -4.35 -1.09 -9.56
C ALA A 123 -5.88 -0.91 -9.60
N GLY A 124 -6.36 0.23 -9.09
CA GLY A 124 -7.79 0.56 -9.08
C GLY A 124 -8.65 -0.29 -8.14
N ALA A 125 -8.06 -1.17 -7.33
CA ALA A 125 -8.83 -1.97 -6.39
C ALA A 125 -9.43 -1.11 -5.25
N VAL A 126 -10.65 -1.44 -4.85
CA VAL A 126 -11.43 -0.73 -3.84
C VAL A 126 -11.79 -1.70 -2.72
N LEU A 127 -11.33 -1.42 -1.50
CA LEU A 127 -11.57 -2.22 -0.31
C LEU A 127 -12.36 -1.36 0.70
N LEU A 128 -13.56 -1.77 1.06
CA LEU A 128 -14.45 -0.94 1.88
C LEU A 128 -15.01 -1.68 3.08
N GLY A 129 -15.13 -0.95 4.19
CA GLY A 129 -15.84 -1.37 5.39
C GLY A 129 -14.99 -2.12 6.39
N ASN A 130 -15.66 -2.67 7.40
CA ASN A 130 -15.03 -3.42 8.48
C ASN A 130 -14.74 -4.86 8.04
N ILE A 131 -13.77 -5.01 7.15
CA ILE A 131 -13.38 -6.31 6.59
C ILE A 131 -11.95 -6.68 6.99
N ARG A 132 -11.68 -7.98 7.00
CA ARG A 132 -10.35 -8.54 7.25
C ARG A 132 -9.81 -9.16 5.97
N ILE A 133 -8.62 -8.73 5.59
CA ILE A 133 -7.86 -9.34 4.50
C ILE A 133 -6.73 -10.13 5.16
N GLY A 134 -6.72 -11.43 4.94
CA GLY A 134 -5.74 -12.34 5.50
C GLY A 134 -4.33 -12.14 4.97
N ASN A 135 -3.43 -13.06 5.32
CA ASN A 135 -2.05 -13.05 4.87
C ASN A 135 -1.92 -13.71 3.49
N HIS A 136 -0.90 -13.32 2.73
CA HIS A 136 -0.59 -13.89 1.42
C HIS A 136 -1.75 -13.77 0.42
N VAL A 137 -2.53 -12.69 0.52
CA VAL A 137 -3.69 -12.43 -0.34
C VAL A 137 -3.28 -11.59 -1.55
N ARG A 138 -3.92 -11.86 -2.69
CA ARG A 138 -3.84 -11.02 -3.88
C ARG A 138 -5.21 -10.46 -4.23
N ILE A 139 -5.27 -9.15 -4.34
CA ILE A 139 -6.45 -8.43 -4.82
C ILE A 139 -6.20 -8.06 -6.28
N GLY A 140 -7.09 -8.51 -7.17
CA GLY A 140 -6.99 -8.20 -8.59
C GLY A 140 -7.20 -6.72 -8.89
N ALA A 141 -6.69 -6.29 -10.05
CA ALA A 141 -6.93 -4.92 -10.51
C ALA A 141 -8.45 -4.65 -10.65
N ASN A 142 -8.88 -3.45 -10.26
CA ASN A 142 -10.27 -3.00 -10.28
C ASN A 142 -11.25 -3.91 -9.49
N ALA A 143 -10.76 -4.74 -8.59
CA ALA A 143 -11.63 -5.54 -7.72
C ALA A 143 -12.28 -4.68 -6.64
N VAL A 144 -13.56 -4.94 -6.35
CA VAL A 144 -14.28 -4.27 -5.24
C VAL A 144 -14.53 -5.29 -4.14
N VAL A 145 -13.79 -5.16 -3.04
CA VAL A 145 -13.80 -6.08 -1.89
C VAL A 145 -14.61 -5.45 -0.76
N VAL A 146 -15.71 -6.12 -0.40
CA VAL A 146 -16.63 -5.68 0.65
C VAL A 146 -16.92 -6.78 1.70
N CYS A 147 -16.14 -7.86 1.65
CA CYS A 147 -16.23 -8.98 2.59
C CYS A 147 -14.84 -9.46 2.99
N ASP A 148 -14.77 -10.26 4.05
CA ASP A 148 -13.52 -10.85 4.51
C ASP A 148 -12.89 -11.76 3.46
N VAL A 149 -11.55 -11.69 3.35
CA VAL A 149 -10.76 -12.53 2.46
C VAL A 149 -9.81 -13.39 3.29
N PRO A 150 -9.94 -14.72 3.28
CA PRO A 150 -9.09 -15.60 4.06
C PRO A 150 -7.64 -15.62 3.54
N ASP A 151 -6.73 -16.14 4.37
CA ASP A 151 -5.33 -16.33 4.02
C ASP A 151 -5.17 -17.12 2.71
N ASN A 152 -4.09 -16.87 1.98
CA ASN A 152 -3.72 -17.59 0.78
C ASN A 152 -4.82 -17.58 -0.30
N SER A 153 -5.49 -16.44 -0.47
CA SER A 153 -6.61 -16.28 -1.40
C SER A 153 -6.33 -15.22 -2.46
N ILE A 154 -7.15 -15.26 -3.51
CA ILE A 154 -7.22 -14.23 -4.54
C ILE A 154 -8.65 -13.70 -4.55
N ALA A 155 -8.81 -12.37 -4.52
CA ALA A 155 -10.10 -11.70 -4.67
C ALA A 155 -10.13 -10.92 -5.98
N VAL A 156 -11.08 -11.19 -6.87
CA VAL A 156 -11.17 -10.57 -8.21
C VAL A 156 -12.61 -10.27 -8.60
N GLY A 157 -12.82 -9.20 -9.32
CA GLY A 157 -14.14 -8.81 -9.86
C GLY A 157 -14.90 -7.80 -9.03
N VAL A 158 -16.13 -7.46 -9.45
CA VAL A 158 -17.02 -6.45 -8.87
C VAL A 158 -18.45 -7.02 -8.77
N PRO A 159 -18.94 -7.36 -7.54
CA PRO A 159 -18.17 -7.52 -6.31
C PRO A 159 -17.12 -8.64 -6.40
N ALA A 160 -16.09 -8.57 -5.57
CA ALA A 160 -14.99 -9.52 -5.64
C ALA A 160 -15.42 -10.94 -5.27
N VAL A 161 -15.03 -11.89 -6.12
CA VAL A 161 -15.15 -13.33 -5.87
C VAL A 161 -13.83 -13.84 -5.31
N ILE A 162 -13.90 -14.56 -4.19
CA ILE A 162 -12.75 -15.11 -3.50
C ILE A 162 -12.45 -16.50 -4.03
N LYS A 163 -11.19 -16.74 -4.39
CA LYS A 163 -10.70 -18.04 -4.87
C LYS A 163 -9.45 -18.45 -4.10
N PRO A 164 -9.23 -19.73 -3.82
CA PRO A 164 -7.97 -20.21 -3.26
C PRO A 164 -6.80 -19.82 -4.20
N ARG A 165 -5.71 -19.30 -3.61
CA ARG A 165 -4.49 -19.07 -4.35
C ARG A 165 -3.77 -20.40 -4.56
N ARG A 166 -3.63 -20.83 -5.81
CA ARG A 166 -2.81 -22.00 -6.12
C ARG A 166 -1.35 -21.67 -5.73
N PRO A 167 -0.64 -22.58 -5.04
CA PRO A 167 0.79 -22.42 -4.83
C PRO A 167 1.46 -22.17 -6.18
N ARG A 168 2.34 -21.16 -6.26
CA ARG A 168 3.17 -21.02 -7.45
C ARG A 168 4.04 -22.27 -7.54
N PRO A 169 4.09 -22.98 -8.68
CA PRO A 169 5.08 -24.04 -8.85
C PRO A 169 6.47 -23.46 -8.52
N PRO A 170 7.37 -24.22 -7.90
CA PRO A 170 8.74 -23.78 -7.73
C PRO A 170 9.25 -23.30 -9.10
N GLU A 171 9.86 -22.14 -9.12
CA GLU A 171 10.38 -21.49 -10.32
C GLU A 171 11.47 -22.43 -10.89
N SER A 172 11.05 -23.39 -11.73
CA SER A 172 11.98 -24.16 -12.54
C SER A 172 12.68 -23.15 -13.43
N LEU A 173 13.98 -23.07 -13.29
CA LEU A 173 14.91 -22.29 -14.09
C LEU A 173 14.66 -22.51 -15.60
N SER A 174 13.67 -21.86 -16.17
CA SER A 174 13.52 -21.74 -17.61
C SER A 174 14.12 -20.40 -18.04
N SER A 175 15.42 -20.30 -17.96
CA SER A 175 16.20 -19.36 -18.74
C SER A 175 16.23 -19.84 -20.20
N SER A 176 15.17 -19.66 -20.91
CA SER A 176 15.26 -19.66 -22.38
C SER A 176 15.48 -18.21 -22.82
N PRO A 177 16.62 -17.86 -23.39
CA PRO A 177 16.82 -16.54 -23.97
C PRO A 177 15.84 -16.35 -25.12
N VAL A 178 15.04 -15.30 -25.04
CA VAL A 178 14.25 -14.84 -26.20
C VAL A 178 15.22 -14.50 -27.31
N ALA A 179 15.17 -15.27 -28.38
CA ALA A 179 15.93 -14.98 -29.59
C ALA A 179 15.49 -13.62 -30.16
N PRO A 180 16.41 -12.76 -30.61
CA PRO A 180 16.06 -11.48 -31.21
C PRO A 180 15.29 -11.77 -32.51
N GLY A 181 14.04 -11.30 -32.55
CA GLY A 181 13.18 -11.38 -33.75
C GLY A 181 13.84 -10.64 -34.89
N THR A 182 14.16 -11.37 -35.96
CA THR A 182 14.50 -10.83 -37.27
C THR A 182 13.24 -10.19 -37.86
N ASN A 183 13.27 -8.90 -38.02
CA ASN A 183 12.26 -8.13 -38.71
C ASN A 183 12.47 -8.38 -40.24
N PRO A 184 11.53 -8.93 -41.00
CA PRO A 184 11.61 -8.93 -42.46
C PRO A 184 11.14 -7.59 -42.96
N GLY A 185 11.97 -6.98 -43.84
CA GLY A 185 11.80 -5.68 -44.51
C GLY A 185 10.55 -5.55 -45.36
#